data_191063324c28f8d547f2cc9b7ee892e1
#
_entry.id   191063324c28f8d547f2cc9b7ee892e1
#
_cell.length_a   1.000
_cell.length_b   1.000
_cell.length_c   1.000
_cell.angle_alpha   90.00
_cell.angle_beta   90.00
_cell.angle_gamma   90.00
#
_symmetry.space_group_name_H-M   'P 1'
#
loop_
_entity.id
_entity.type
_entity.pdbx_description
1 polymer ?
#
loop_
_entity_poly.entity_id
_entity_poly.type
_entity_poly.pdbx_seq_one_letter_code
_entity_poly.pdbx_strand_id
1 'polypeptide(L)'
;MRDKSGIECLKRAIFLYGAPASGKSTLGKALAERLGLGFVDLDERIVAEAGMSIPEIFKTRGEAAFRDIESKALKEVVSGIIPKLPTSNSTLAVVSLGGGTLLRGENRSLCEENGTVFCIDTPSDDELARRIGAAPGSRPLGDKAKERAAHYASFPNRVAAFFDAQSSLVVVGRGIAPAILAGRNVVADETVARLWAGRLGISPFAIIPSGEEHKTPVAVAKLWRAFSERGLGRKDTVVALGGGVTGDLTGFAAATWMRGISWINVPTTLLSMVDASTGGKTGCDLPDGKNLAGAFHFPKLVVIDTDFLETLSPKLISDGRAEMIKHEAIGGKGAGVRGRNRPLRVGATLGEATEPSGACAEELGVSTKEIAANLMVKVGIVREDPLETLGRRILLNCGHTVAHAIEKATGYRVSHGEAVAIGCVEEAKIAVRRGLAPASWPEEFAARFAAANLPTSLPGGLSLDELVPLMRGDKKRDGGAVTFALPCGWGDVRGVKIDLSKESL
;
A
#
# COMPACT_ATOMS: atom_id res chain seq x y z
N MET A 1 -11.46 19.56 21.85
CA MET A 1 -12.44 19.73 22.93
C MET A 1 -13.07 18.38 23.21
N ARG A 2 -12.90 17.83 24.39
CA ARG A 2 -13.61 16.62 24.82
C ARG A 2 -15.05 17.03 25.18
N ASP A 3 -16.03 16.35 24.59
CA ASP A 3 -17.38 16.49 25.09
C ASP A 3 -17.51 15.79 26.46
N LYS A 4 -18.63 16.01 27.16
CA LYS A 4 -18.88 15.42 28.48
C LYS A 4 -18.97 13.89 28.50
N SER A 5 -18.89 13.20 27.32
CA SER A 5 -18.91 11.75 27.16
C SER A 5 -17.51 11.15 27.00
N GLY A 6 -16.46 11.98 26.91
CA GLY A 6 -15.07 11.47 26.74
C GLY A 6 -14.72 10.94 25.37
N ILE A 7 -15.64 11.02 24.40
CA ILE A 7 -15.41 10.61 23.01
C ILE A 7 -14.76 11.78 22.28
N GLU A 8 -13.50 11.63 21.87
CA GLU A 8 -12.86 12.58 20.95
C GLU A 8 -13.73 12.71 19.70
N CYS A 9 -14.13 13.95 19.38
CA CYS A 9 -14.98 14.23 18.22
C CYS A 9 -14.25 13.74 16.96
N LEU A 10 -14.72 12.65 16.37
CA LEU A 10 -14.16 12.07 15.13
C LEU A 10 -14.07 13.18 14.09
N LYS A 11 -12.87 13.42 13.57
CA LYS A 11 -12.61 14.37 12.48
C LYS A 11 -13.47 14.01 11.27
N ARG A 12 -14.27 14.97 10.79
CA ARG A 12 -15.44 14.72 9.92
C ARG A 12 -15.19 14.89 8.44
N ALA A 13 -14.01 15.36 8.01
CA ALA A 13 -13.69 15.57 6.60
C ALA A 13 -12.29 15.10 6.25
N ILE A 14 -12.09 14.72 4.96
CA ILE A 14 -10.77 14.52 4.35
C ILE A 14 -10.53 15.69 3.42
N PHE A 15 -9.58 16.55 3.75
CA PHE A 15 -9.19 17.68 2.90
C PHE A 15 -8.00 17.29 2.04
N LEU A 16 -8.13 17.36 0.72
CA LEU A 16 -7.04 17.12 -0.22
C LEU A 16 -6.36 18.44 -0.57
N TYR A 17 -5.09 18.56 -0.26
CA TYR A 17 -4.27 19.73 -0.50
C TYR A 17 -3.03 19.38 -1.34
N GLY A 18 -2.33 20.36 -1.91
CA GLY A 18 -1.10 20.17 -2.69
C GLY A 18 -1.03 21.07 -3.91
N ALA A 19 0.04 20.93 -4.69
CA ALA A 19 0.34 21.78 -5.84
C ALA A 19 -0.82 21.82 -6.87
N PRO A 20 -0.95 22.90 -7.66
CA PRO A 20 -1.80 22.90 -8.84
C PRO A 20 -1.44 21.70 -9.75
N ALA A 21 -2.43 21.09 -10.37
CA ALA A 21 -2.26 19.91 -11.23
C ALA A 21 -1.74 18.63 -10.54
N SER A 22 -1.63 18.57 -9.20
CA SER A 22 -1.21 17.35 -8.48
C SER A 22 -2.24 16.21 -8.53
N GLY A 23 -3.46 16.47 -9.02
CA GLY A 23 -4.52 15.45 -9.15
C GLY A 23 -5.52 15.40 -8.00
N LYS A 24 -5.60 16.44 -7.16
CA LYS A 24 -6.52 16.52 -6.01
C LYS A 24 -7.97 16.19 -6.34
N SER A 25 -8.54 16.84 -7.34
CA SER A 25 -9.95 16.63 -7.72
C SER A 25 -10.20 15.22 -8.23
N THR A 26 -9.27 14.68 -9.04
CA THR A 26 -9.35 13.29 -9.55
C THR A 26 -9.27 12.28 -8.39
N LEU A 27 -8.28 12.44 -7.50
CA LEU A 27 -8.16 11.60 -6.31
C LEU A 27 -9.37 11.75 -5.40
N GLY A 28 -9.83 12.98 -5.20
CA GLY A 28 -10.95 13.28 -4.32
C GLY A 28 -12.25 12.61 -4.76
N LYS A 29 -12.59 12.71 -6.04
CA LYS A 29 -13.74 12.02 -6.64
C LYS A 29 -13.63 10.51 -6.47
N ALA A 30 -12.45 9.95 -6.81
CA ALA A 30 -12.20 8.52 -6.70
C ALA A 30 -12.24 8.02 -5.25
N LEU A 31 -11.67 8.75 -4.29
CA LEU A 31 -11.67 8.39 -2.89
C LEU A 31 -13.07 8.47 -2.27
N ALA A 32 -13.80 9.55 -2.56
CA ALA A 32 -15.17 9.74 -2.09
C ALA A 32 -16.09 8.60 -2.56
N GLU A 33 -16.03 8.25 -3.85
CA GLU A 33 -16.77 7.12 -4.43
C GLU A 33 -16.48 5.80 -3.70
N ARG A 34 -15.20 5.49 -3.49
CA ARG A 34 -14.78 4.24 -2.84
C ARG A 34 -15.11 4.18 -1.36
N LEU A 35 -15.17 5.33 -0.73
CA LEU A 35 -15.55 5.44 0.67
C LEU A 35 -17.06 5.61 0.88
N GLY A 36 -17.84 5.85 -0.19
CA GLY A 36 -19.27 6.15 -0.11
C GLY A 36 -19.54 7.50 0.57
N LEU A 37 -18.66 8.50 0.31
CA LEU A 37 -18.70 9.85 0.91
C LEU A 37 -19.12 10.89 -0.12
N GLY A 38 -19.58 12.07 0.36
CA GLY A 38 -19.75 13.24 -0.48
C GLY A 38 -18.41 13.77 -1.00
N PHE A 39 -18.42 14.39 -2.17
CA PHE A 39 -17.27 15.09 -2.75
C PHE A 39 -17.60 16.56 -2.97
N VAL A 40 -16.67 17.46 -2.60
CA VAL A 40 -16.74 18.89 -2.84
C VAL A 40 -15.43 19.35 -3.47
N ASP A 41 -15.50 20.04 -4.62
CA ASP A 41 -14.36 20.77 -5.17
C ASP A 41 -14.52 22.26 -4.82
N LEU A 42 -13.56 22.80 -4.05
CA LEU A 42 -13.62 24.19 -3.60
C LEU A 42 -13.51 25.17 -4.76
N ASP A 43 -12.71 24.85 -5.77
CA ASP A 43 -12.57 25.71 -6.96
C ASP A 43 -13.89 25.76 -7.76
N GLU A 44 -14.57 24.61 -7.94
CA GLU A 44 -15.91 24.56 -8.57
C GLU A 44 -16.94 25.36 -7.73
N ARG A 45 -16.87 25.30 -6.40
CA ARG A 45 -17.75 26.05 -5.50
C ARG A 45 -17.56 27.56 -5.63
N ILE A 46 -16.28 28.01 -5.66
CA ILE A 46 -15.93 29.42 -5.84
C ILE A 46 -16.48 29.96 -7.15
N VAL A 47 -16.31 29.21 -8.26
CA VAL A 47 -16.81 29.60 -9.58
C VAL A 47 -18.33 29.72 -9.57
N ALA A 48 -19.04 28.78 -8.97
CA ALA A 48 -20.50 28.81 -8.87
C ALA A 48 -21.02 30.01 -8.07
N GLU A 49 -20.36 30.38 -6.96
CA GLU A 49 -20.74 31.52 -6.12
C GLU A 49 -20.36 32.87 -6.75
N ALA A 50 -19.19 32.95 -7.38
CA ALA A 50 -18.72 34.19 -7.99
C ALA A 50 -19.38 34.52 -9.33
N GLY A 51 -19.99 33.52 -9.99
CA GLY A 51 -20.58 33.66 -11.32
C GLY A 51 -19.56 33.92 -12.44
N MET A 52 -18.26 33.70 -12.16
CA MET A 52 -17.16 33.92 -13.11
C MET A 52 -16.02 32.92 -12.82
N SER A 53 -15.19 32.67 -13.83
CA SER A 53 -14.05 31.76 -13.72
C SER A 53 -12.95 32.31 -12.80
N ILE A 54 -12.13 31.40 -12.22
CA ILE A 54 -10.98 31.78 -11.37
C ILE A 54 -10.02 32.73 -12.10
N PRO A 55 -9.63 32.52 -13.39
CA PRO A 55 -8.82 33.48 -14.13
C PRO A 55 -9.47 34.88 -14.24
N GLU A 56 -10.78 34.95 -14.42
CA GLU A 56 -11.51 36.22 -14.47
C GLU A 56 -11.51 36.94 -13.13
N ILE A 57 -11.67 36.20 -12.01
CA ILE A 57 -11.57 36.77 -10.66
C ILE A 57 -10.18 37.38 -10.46
N PHE A 58 -9.10 36.66 -10.82
CA PHE A 58 -7.74 37.18 -10.73
C PHE A 58 -7.53 38.44 -11.57
N LYS A 59 -8.03 38.43 -12.81
CA LYS A 59 -7.91 39.56 -13.74
C LYS A 59 -8.68 40.80 -13.28
N THR A 60 -9.88 40.62 -12.74
CA THR A 60 -10.78 41.71 -12.41
C THR A 60 -10.68 42.22 -10.98
N ARG A 61 -10.38 41.34 -10.02
CA ARG A 61 -10.37 41.61 -8.57
C ARG A 61 -9.03 41.41 -7.89
N GLY A 62 -8.06 40.76 -8.56
CA GLY A 62 -6.73 40.46 -8.01
C GLY A 62 -6.67 39.26 -7.07
N GLU A 63 -5.43 38.87 -6.67
CA GLU A 63 -5.19 37.70 -5.83
C GLU A 63 -5.79 37.86 -4.43
N ALA A 64 -5.67 39.04 -3.81
CA ALA A 64 -6.17 39.27 -2.45
C ALA A 64 -7.69 39.01 -2.34
N ALA A 65 -8.46 39.57 -3.28
CA ALA A 65 -9.91 39.37 -3.32
C ALA A 65 -10.28 37.90 -3.60
N PHE A 66 -9.53 37.22 -4.48
CA PHE A 66 -9.70 35.79 -4.68
C PHE A 66 -9.49 34.99 -3.38
N ARG A 67 -8.45 35.31 -2.59
CA ARG A 67 -8.18 34.65 -1.30
C ARG A 67 -9.27 34.88 -0.26
N ASP A 68 -9.94 36.05 -0.30
CA ASP A 68 -11.06 36.31 0.59
C ASP A 68 -12.29 35.49 0.19
N ILE A 69 -12.58 35.40 -1.10
CA ILE A 69 -13.66 34.55 -1.63
C ILE A 69 -13.37 33.08 -1.31
N GLU A 70 -12.13 32.60 -1.50
CA GLU A 70 -11.69 31.25 -1.22
C GLU A 70 -11.88 30.90 0.27
N SER A 71 -11.47 31.80 1.19
CA SER A 71 -11.66 31.60 2.64
C SER A 71 -13.12 31.59 3.04
N LYS A 72 -13.95 32.43 2.42
CA LYS A 72 -15.40 32.46 2.67
C LYS A 72 -16.05 31.15 2.22
N ALA A 73 -15.79 30.72 1.00
CA ALA A 73 -16.32 29.48 0.43
C ALA A 73 -15.89 28.25 1.27
N LEU A 74 -14.63 28.23 1.76
CA LEU A 74 -14.16 27.16 2.64
C LEU A 74 -14.93 27.12 3.98
N LYS A 75 -15.15 28.26 4.61
CA LYS A 75 -15.96 28.37 5.85
C LYS A 75 -17.38 27.85 5.64
N GLU A 76 -18.01 28.18 4.52
CA GLU A 76 -19.36 27.71 4.18
C GLU A 76 -19.39 26.20 3.93
N VAL A 77 -18.40 25.65 3.20
CA VAL A 77 -18.26 24.21 2.97
C VAL A 77 -18.11 23.47 4.31
N VAL A 78 -17.20 23.90 5.18
CA VAL A 78 -16.97 23.28 6.49
C VAL A 78 -18.24 23.38 7.36
N SER A 79 -18.89 24.53 7.40
CA SER A 79 -20.15 24.72 8.16
C SER A 79 -21.29 23.85 7.59
N GLY A 80 -21.35 23.62 6.28
CA GLY A 80 -22.35 22.78 5.64
C GLY A 80 -22.13 21.27 5.87
N ILE A 81 -20.90 20.86 6.15
CA ILE A 81 -20.57 19.47 6.53
C ILE A 81 -20.95 19.17 7.98
N ILE A 82 -20.84 20.16 8.88
CA ILE A 82 -21.00 20.01 10.35
C ILE A 82 -22.46 19.88 10.82
N PRO A 83 -23.48 20.60 10.29
CA PRO A 83 -24.80 20.71 10.94
C PRO A 83 -25.80 19.59 10.66
N LYS A 84 -25.53 18.63 9.80
CA LYS A 84 -26.50 17.57 9.46
C LYS A 84 -26.30 16.31 10.31
N LEU A 85 -26.28 16.46 11.64
CA LEU A 85 -26.29 15.34 12.57
C LEU A 85 -27.66 15.22 13.25
N PRO A 86 -28.37 14.13 13.00
CA PRO A 86 -28.87 13.30 14.08
C PRO A 86 -28.22 11.91 13.98
N THR A 87 -27.61 11.52 15.11
CA THR A 87 -27.41 10.12 15.57
C THR A 87 -27.56 9.05 14.47
N SER A 88 -26.49 8.67 13.75
CA SER A 88 -26.21 7.39 13.10
C SER A 88 -25.57 7.42 11.70
N ASN A 89 -25.53 8.56 10.96
CA ASN A 89 -24.81 8.64 9.70
C ASN A 89 -24.08 9.97 9.58
N SER A 90 -22.90 10.07 10.20
CA SER A 90 -22.01 11.23 10.03
C SER A 90 -21.63 11.38 8.55
N THR A 91 -22.02 12.47 7.92
CA THR A 91 -21.70 12.77 6.54
C THR A 91 -20.23 13.19 6.46
N LEU A 92 -19.33 12.22 6.45
CA LEU A 92 -17.95 12.46 6.08
C LEU A 92 -17.93 12.92 4.61
N ALA A 93 -17.10 13.90 4.29
CA ALA A 93 -16.92 14.37 2.93
C ALA A 93 -15.44 14.45 2.58
N VAL A 94 -15.14 14.28 1.29
CA VAL A 94 -13.83 14.56 0.73
C VAL A 94 -13.89 15.93 0.05
N VAL A 95 -13.01 16.85 0.46
CA VAL A 95 -12.95 18.22 -0.04
C VAL A 95 -11.64 18.45 -0.77
N SER A 96 -11.68 18.77 -2.05
CA SER A 96 -10.51 19.17 -2.84
C SER A 96 -10.29 20.68 -2.67
N LEU A 97 -9.10 21.06 -2.20
CA LEU A 97 -8.72 22.45 -1.95
C LEU A 97 -7.89 23.04 -3.09
N GLY A 98 -7.95 24.35 -3.28
CA GLY A 98 -7.04 25.09 -4.15
C GLY A 98 -5.58 24.96 -3.69
N GLY A 99 -4.60 25.05 -4.62
CA GLY A 99 -3.18 24.88 -4.30
C GLY A 99 -2.58 25.99 -3.40
N GLY A 100 -3.30 27.01 -3.05
CA GLY A 100 -2.89 28.08 -2.14
C GLY A 100 -3.82 28.29 -0.97
N THR A 101 -4.90 27.52 -0.85
CA THR A 101 -5.93 27.69 0.18
C THR A 101 -5.38 27.69 1.60
N LEU A 102 -4.46 26.80 1.91
CA LEU A 102 -3.87 26.64 3.24
C LEU A 102 -2.60 27.47 3.48
N LEU A 103 -2.27 28.40 2.58
CA LEU A 103 -1.25 29.42 2.84
C LEU A 103 -1.71 30.41 3.93
N ARG A 104 -3.02 30.62 4.06
CA ARG A 104 -3.61 31.35 5.18
C ARG A 104 -3.73 30.44 6.39
N GLY A 105 -3.08 30.81 7.51
CA GLY A 105 -3.08 30.03 8.74
C GLY A 105 -4.47 29.73 9.29
N GLU A 106 -5.40 30.70 9.19
CA GLU A 106 -6.80 30.52 9.60
C GLU A 106 -7.53 29.40 8.80
N ASN A 107 -7.29 29.32 7.49
CA ASN A 107 -7.84 28.23 6.66
C ASN A 107 -7.23 26.87 7.02
N ARG A 108 -5.93 26.85 7.32
CA ARG A 108 -5.23 25.65 7.77
C ARG A 108 -5.81 25.16 9.10
N SER A 109 -5.90 26.03 10.11
CA SER A 109 -6.50 25.69 11.41
C SER A 109 -7.92 25.18 11.27
N LEU A 110 -8.74 25.85 10.46
CA LEU A 110 -10.12 25.42 10.19
C LEU A 110 -10.20 24.00 9.62
N CYS A 111 -9.33 23.63 8.67
CA CYS A 111 -9.29 22.28 8.11
C CYS A 111 -8.78 21.26 9.13
N GLU A 112 -7.72 21.56 9.87
CA GLU A 112 -7.11 20.64 10.85
C GLU A 112 -8.01 20.38 12.05
N GLU A 113 -8.83 21.36 12.46
CA GLU A 113 -9.83 21.21 13.52
C GLU A 113 -11.05 20.35 13.08
N ASN A 114 -11.42 20.41 11.81
CA ASN A 114 -12.64 19.78 11.30
C ASN A 114 -12.39 18.53 10.46
N GLY A 115 -11.14 18.15 10.22
CA GLY A 115 -10.81 16.99 9.42
C GLY A 115 -9.34 16.63 9.40
N THR A 116 -8.98 15.74 8.49
CA THR A 116 -7.58 15.37 8.23
C THR A 116 -7.15 15.93 6.88
N VAL A 117 -6.04 16.67 6.86
CA VAL A 117 -5.48 17.22 5.61
C VAL A 117 -4.52 16.20 5.01
N PHE A 118 -4.83 15.69 3.83
CA PHE A 118 -3.95 14.86 3.01
C PHE A 118 -3.24 15.76 2.00
N CYS A 119 -1.95 15.97 2.18
CA CYS A 119 -1.14 16.73 1.24
C CYS A 119 -0.61 15.81 0.14
N ILE A 120 -1.14 15.94 -1.08
CA ILE A 120 -0.74 15.11 -2.21
C ILE A 120 0.68 15.45 -2.64
N ASP A 121 1.51 14.43 -2.80
CA ASP A 121 2.87 14.59 -3.31
C ASP A 121 2.86 15.25 -4.69
N THR A 122 3.72 16.24 -4.86
CA THR A 122 3.86 16.92 -6.14
C THR A 122 4.45 15.94 -7.15
N PRO A 123 3.84 15.80 -8.34
CA PRO A 123 4.45 15.05 -9.44
C PRO A 123 5.84 15.59 -9.78
N SER A 124 6.65 14.81 -10.52
CA SER A 124 7.92 15.32 -11.05
C SER A 124 7.70 16.62 -11.85
N ASP A 125 8.74 17.45 -11.92
CA ASP A 125 8.64 18.73 -12.64
C ASP A 125 8.16 18.53 -14.09
N ASP A 126 8.65 17.48 -14.77
CA ASP A 126 8.25 17.15 -16.16
C ASP A 126 6.76 16.77 -16.26
N GLU A 127 6.28 15.92 -15.34
CA GLU A 127 4.87 15.52 -15.31
C GLU A 127 3.96 16.68 -14.93
N LEU A 128 4.39 17.52 -14.00
CA LEU A 128 3.67 18.73 -13.60
C LEU A 128 3.58 19.72 -14.77
N ALA A 129 4.69 19.97 -15.47
CA ALA A 129 4.74 20.82 -16.66
C ALA A 129 3.83 20.28 -17.77
N ARG A 130 3.84 18.95 -18.01
CA ARG A 130 2.96 18.29 -18.98
C ARG A 130 1.49 18.50 -18.61
N ARG A 131 1.10 18.35 -17.36
CA ARG A 131 -0.28 18.52 -16.89
C ARG A 131 -0.76 19.97 -16.94
N ILE A 132 0.13 20.92 -16.65
CA ILE A 132 -0.18 22.36 -16.75
C ILE A 132 -0.31 22.75 -18.21
N GLY A 133 0.61 22.28 -19.07
CA GLY A 133 0.58 22.55 -20.52
C GLY A 133 -0.65 22.00 -21.24
N ALA A 134 -1.24 20.91 -20.74
CA ALA A 134 -2.47 20.34 -21.30
C ALA A 134 -3.73 21.22 -21.07
N ALA A 135 -3.68 22.21 -20.15
CA ALA A 135 -4.77 23.13 -19.88
C ALA A 135 -4.24 24.56 -19.64
N PRO A 136 -3.59 25.18 -20.65
CA PRO A 136 -2.98 26.49 -20.49
C PRO A 136 -4.04 27.55 -20.14
N GLY A 137 -3.69 28.45 -19.23
CA GLY A 137 -4.57 29.54 -18.79
C GLY A 137 -5.63 29.17 -17.75
N SER A 138 -5.90 27.89 -17.51
CA SER A 138 -6.87 27.45 -16.49
C SER A 138 -6.35 27.58 -15.05
N ARG A 139 -5.05 27.82 -14.89
CA ARG A 139 -4.36 27.82 -13.58
C ARG A 139 -3.40 29.00 -13.47
N PRO A 140 -3.90 30.22 -13.11
CA PRO A 140 -3.10 31.45 -13.06
C PRO A 140 -1.83 31.41 -12.19
N LEU A 141 -1.79 30.51 -11.20
CA LEU A 141 -0.71 30.37 -10.24
C LEU A 141 0.04 29.02 -10.37
N GLY A 142 -0.01 28.38 -11.55
CA GLY A 142 0.66 27.08 -11.80
C GLY A 142 2.15 27.13 -11.54
N ASP A 143 2.81 28.24 -11.88
CA ASP A 143 4.26 28.46 -11.73
C ASP A 143 4.70 28.56 -10.25
N LYS A 144 3.79 28.88 -9.33
CA LYS A 144 4.09 28.99 -7.91
C LYS A 144 4.26 27.66 -7.18
N ALA A 145 4.17 26.52 -7.85
CA ALA A 145 4.33 25.22 -7.22
C ALA A 145 5.71 25.03 -6.59
N LYS A 146 6.78 25.51 -7.26
CA LYS A 146 8.16 25.45 -6.75
C LYS A 146 8.37 26.37 -5.55
N GLU A 147 7.85 27.59 -5.62
CA GLU A 147 7.93 28.56 -4.52
C GLU A 147 7.25 28.04 -3.23
N ARG A 148 6.18 27.23 -3.40
CA ARG A 148 5.39 26.65 -2.29
C ARG A 148 5.85 25.27 -1.86
N ALA A 149 6.92 24.72 -2.42
CA ALA A 149 7.38 23.37 -2.13
C ALA A 149 7.66 23.14 -0.63
N ALA A 150 8.31 24.10 0.05
CA ALA A 150 8.55 24.03 1.49
C ALA A 150 7.27 24.04 2.32
N HIS A 151 6.25 24.81 1.88
CA HIS A 151 4.96 24.82 2.55
C HIS A 151 4.23 23.48 2.40
N TYR A 152 4.19 22.87 1.20
CA TYR A 152 3.61 21.53 1.04
C TYR A 152 4.36 20.47 1.85
N ALA A 153 5.70 20.60 1.97
CA ALA A 153 6.52 19.70 2.77
C ALA A 153 6.24 19.80 4.29
N SER A 154 5.61 20.88 4.77
CA SER A 154 5.29 21.09 6.19
C SER A 154 4.07 20.29 6.68
N PHE A 155 3.36 19.61 5.79
CA PHE A 155 2.21 18.79 6.17
C PHE A 155 2.64 17.38 6.56
N PRO A 156 2.22 16.87 7.73
CA PRO A 156 2.64 15.53 8.19
C PRO A 156 2.02 14.41 7.36
N ASN A 157 0.77 14.56 6.93
CA ASN A 157 0.01 13.52 6.22
C ASN A 157 0.19 13.68 4.70
N ARG A 158 1.40 13.40 4.22
CA ARG A 158 1.68 13.39 2.79
C ARG A 158 1.21 12.09 2.17
N VAL A 159 0.62 12.17 0.97
CA VAL A 159 0.07 11.02 0.27
C VAL A 159 0.54 10.94 -1.18
N ALA A 160 0.87 9.72 -1.61
CA ALA A 160 0.95 9.31 -3.00
C ALA A 160 -0.28 8.46 -3.33
N ALA A 161 -0.84 8.62 -4.52
CA ALA A 161 -2.00 7.85 -4.93
C ALA A 161 -1.93 7.47 -6.41
N PHE A 162 -2.33 6.25 -6.70
CA PHE A 162 -2.38 5.70 -8.06
C PHE A 162 -3.44 4.59 -8.14
N PHE A 163 -3.79 4.22 -9.37
CA PHE A 163 -4.69 3.10 -9.60
C PHE A 163 -3.87 1.82 -9.87
N ASP A 164 -4.29 0.72 -9.30
CA ASP A 164 -3.85 -0.63 -9.65
C ASP A 164 -4.69 -1.16 -10.83
N ALA A 165 -4.54 -2.43 -11.19
CA ALA A 165 -5.43 -3.12 -12.11
C ALA A 165 -6.88 -3.11 -11.59
N GLN A 166 -7.85 -3.31 -12.51
CA GLN A 166 -9.28 -3.34 -12.19
C GLN A 166 -9.78 -2.09 -11.43
N SER A 167 -9.11 -0.94 -11.64
CA SER A 167 -9.46 0.35 -11.03
C SER A 167 -9.38 0.38 -9.48
N SER A 168 -8.66 -0.51 -8.83
CA SER A 168 -8.31 -0.40 -7.42
C SER A 168 -7.54 0.90 -7.18
N LEU A 169 -8.00 1.70 -6.23
CA LEU A 169 -7.26 2.90 -5.82
C LEU A 169 -6.27 2.51 -4.72
N VAL A 170 -5.01 2.89 -4.89
CA VAL A 170 -3.97 2.74 -3.86
C VAL A 170 -3.60 4.11 -3.33
N VAL A 171 -3.65 4.28 -2.03
CA VAL A 171 -3.23 5.51 -1.32
C VAL A 171 -2.15 5.13 -0.32
N VAL A 172 -0.99 5.74 -0.47
CA VAL A 172 0.16 5.54 0.42
C VAL A 172 0.43 6.86 1.14
N GLY A 173 0.46 6.82 2.46
CA GLY A 173 0.66 8.04 3.24
C GLY A 173 1.07 7.73 4.67
N ARG A 174 1.09 8.78 5.50
CA ARG A 174 1.34 8.70 6.93
C ARG A 174 0.13 9.26 7.67
N GLY A 175 -0.35 8.58 8.74
CA GLY A 175 -1.46 9.04 9.56
C GLY A 175 -2.80 9.16 8.81
N ILE A 176 -3.01 8.34 7.76
CA ILE A 176 -4.20 8.40 6.91
C ILE A 176 -5.28 7.37 7.31
N ALA A 177 -4.89 6.30 7.98
CA ALA A 177 -5.79 5.20 8.34
C ALA A 177 -6.94 5.64 9.26
N PRO A 178 -6.77 6.48 10.31
CA PRO A 178 -7.86 6.87 11.19
C PRO A 178 -9.03 7.51 10.45
N ALA A 179 -8.75 8.41 9.50
CA ALA A 179 -9.79 9.10 8.72
C ALA A 179 -10.58 8.15 7.79
N ILE A 180 -9.95 7.06 7.37
CA ILE A 180 -10.54 6.09 6.44
C ILE A 180 -11.28 4.98 7.18
N LEU A 181 -10.80 4.56 8.35
CA LEU A 181 -11.36 3.44 9.11
C LEU A 181 -12.58 3.79 9.96
N ALA A 182 -12.78 5.07 10.24
CA ALA A 182 -13.86 5.55 11.12
C ALA A 182 -15.24 5.00 10.69
N GLY A 183 -15.94 4.34 11.63
CA GLY A 183 -17.30 3.83 11.43
C GLY A 183 -17.46 2.67 10.44
N ARG A 184 -16.37 1.97 10.07
CA ARG A 184 -16.39 0.89 9.08
C ARG A 184 -16.44 -0.51 9.71
N ASN A 185 -16.83 -1.49 8.90
CA ASN A 185 -16.84 -2.90 9.29
C ASN A 185 -15.42 -3.47 9.16
N VAL A 186 -14.65 -3.43 10.27
CA VAL A 186 -13.24 -3.83 10.30
C VAL A 186 -13.11 -5.28 10.79
N VAL A 187 -12.40 -6.09 10.01
CA VAL A 187 -11.79 -7.35 10.41
C VAL A 187 -10.32 -7.05 10.68
N ALA A 188 -9.81 -7.41 11.85
CA ALA A 188 -8.42 -7.08 12.21
C ALA A 188 -7.63 -8.32 12.60
N ASP A 189 -6.31 -8.27 12.36
CA ASP A 189 -5.34 -9.15 13.01
C ASP A 189 -5.34 -8.90 14.52
N GLU A 190 -5.17 -9.96 15.32
CA GLU A 190 -5.21 -9.90 16.78
C GLU A 190 -4.14 -8.94 17.36
N THR A 191 -2.90 -9.06 16.88
CA THR A 191 -1.80 -8.19 17.32
C THR A 191 -2.05 -6.74 16.92
N VAL A 192 -2.53 -6.51 15.69
CA VAL A 192 -2.84 -5.17 15.20
C VAL A 192 -4.02 -4.57 15.97
N ALA A 193 -5.06 -5.35 16.26
CA ALA A 193 -6.19 -4.87 17.06
C ALA A 193 -5.72 -4.45 18.46
N ARG A 194 -4.88 -5.24 19.11
CA ARG A 194 -4.34 -4.94 20.44
C ARG A 194 -3.49 -3.66 20.45
N LEU A 195 -2.65 -3.45 19.44
CA LEU A 195 -1.72 -2.31 19.38
C LEU A 195 -2.38 -1.03 18.86
N TRP A 196 -3.34 -1.16 17.95
CA TRP A 196 -3.80 -0.03 17.12
C TRP A 196 -5.27 0.34 17.28
N ALA A 197 -6.15 -0.57 17.72
CA ALA A 197 -7.60 -0.28 17.74
C ALA A 197 -7.93 0.98 18.56
N GLY A 198 -7.31 1.13 19.74
CA GLY A 198 -7.50 2.34 20.57
C GLY A 198 -6.95 3.61 19.91
N ARG A 199 -5.78 3.54 19.27
CA ARG A 199 -5.16 4.68 18.56
C ARG A 199 -5.98 5.11 17.33
N LEU A 200 -6.60 4.15 16.66
CA LEU A 200 -7.43 4.36 15.46
C LEU A 200 -8.88 4.73 15.80
N GLY A 201 -9.29 4.63 17.07
CA GLY A 201 -10.68 4.84 17.49
C GLY A 201 -11.67 3.85 16.85
N ILE A 202 -11.26 2.59 16.66
CA ILE A 202 -12.08 1.55 16.01
C ILE A 202 -12.37 0.39 16.95
N SER A 203 -13.47 -0.33 16.66
CA SER A 203 -13.82 -1.59 17.31
C SER A 203 -14.03 -2.64 16.20
N PRO A 204 -13.01 -3.47 15.91
CA PRO A 204 -13.15 -4.53 14.93
C PRO A 204 -14.30 -5.48 15.31
N PHE A 205 -15.12 -5.86 14.34
CA PHE A 205 -16.24 -6.80 14.61
C PHE A 205 -15.83 -8.28 14.49
N ALA A 206 -14.66 -8.53 13.88
CA ALA A 206 -14.06 -9.85 13.82
C ALA A 206 -12.53 -9.74 13.97
N ILE A 207 -11.95 -10.71 14.65
CA ILE A 207 -10.50 -10.81 14.90
C ILE A 207 -9.99 -12.11 14.29
N ILE A 208 -8.88 -12.02 13.55
CA ILE A 208 -8.13 -13.15 13.02
C ILE A 208 -6.90 -13.33 13.90
N PRO A 209 -6.63 -14.51 14.46
CA PRO A 209 -5.39 -14.78 15.19
C PRO A 209 -4.17 -14.54 14.28
N SER A 210 -3.09 -14.00 14.85
CA SER A 210 -1.84 -13.74 14.11
C SER A 210 -1.13 -15.06 13.78
N GLY A 211 -0.53 -15.17 12.60
CA GLY A 211 0.26 -16.33 12.16
C GLY A 211 -0.30 -17.01 10.91
N GLU A 212 0.61 -17.55 10.09
CA GLU A 212 0.26 -18.22 8.82
C GLU A 212 -0.54 -19.51 9.06
N GLU A 213 -0.34 -20.17 10.17
CA GLU A 213 -1.08 -21.39 10.60
C GLU A 213 -2.59 -21.16 10.70
N HIS A 214 -3.01 -19.91 10.82
CA HIS A 214 -4.42 -19.51 10.86
C HIS A 214 -5.02 -19.21 9.50
N LYS A 215 -4.23 -19.26 8.41
CA LYS A 215 -4.69 -19.01 7.04
C LYS A 215 -5.45 -20.21 6.45
N THR A 216 -6.54 -20.58 7.06
CA THR A 216 -7.27 -21.84 6.80
C THR A 216 -8.69 -21.63 6.31
N PRO A 217 -9.32 -22.64 5.65
CA PRO A 217 -10.76 -22.60 5.31
C PRO A 217 -11.66 -22.41 6.54
N VAL A 218 -11.23 -22.92 7.71
CA VAL A 218 -11.97 -22.73 8.96
C VAL A 218 -12.02 -21.26 9.36
N ALA A 219 -10.92 -20.52 9.18
CA ALA A 219 -10.90 -19.08 9.43
C ALA A 219 -11.84 -18.34 8.48
N VAL A 220 -11.89 -18.72 7.20
CA VAL A 220 -12.83 -18.15 6.23
C VAL A 220 -14.29 -18.41 6.65
N ALA A 221 -14.61 -19.62 7.09
CA ALA A 221 -15.95 -19.96 7.57
C ALA A 221 -16.35 -19.15 8.82
N LYS A 222 -15.40 -18.90 9.74
CA LYS A 222 -15.63 -18.01 10.89
C LYS A 222 -15.92 -16.56 10.44
N LEU A 223 -15.24 -16.08 9.41
CA LEU A 223 -15.50 -14.75 8.85
C LEU A 223 -16.90 -14.67 8.22
N TRP A 224 -17.33 -15.66 7.45
CA TRP A 224 -18.71 -15.68 6.92
C TRP A 224 -19.75 -15.65 8.02
N ARG A 225 -19.53 -16.37 9.11
CA ARG A 225 -20.39 -16.31 10.28
C ARG A 225 -20.43 -14.92 10.89
N ALA A 226 -19.27 -14.30 11.10
CA ALA A 226 -19.18 -12.94 11.61
C ALA A 226 -19.85 -11.91 10.67
N PHE A 227 -19.74 -12.09 9.34
CA PHE A 227 -20.44 -11.24 8.36
C PHE A 227 -21.95 -11.37 8.48
N SER A 228 -22.45 -12.61 8.68
CA SER A 228 -23.87 -12.88 8.92
C SER A 228 -24.37 -12.25 10.22
N GLU A 229 -23.66 -12.45 11.31
CA GLU A 229 -23.99 -11.89 12.63
C GLU A 229 -23.96 -10.35 12.62
N ARG A 230 -23.04 -9.76 11.85
CA ARG A 230 -22.96 -8.29 11.61
C ARG A 230 -24.07 -7.77 10.70
N GLY A 231 -24.77 -8.65 9.99
CA GLY A 231 -25.81 -8.29 9.03
C GLY A 231 -25.30 -7.67 7.75
N LEU A 232 -24.08 -8.05 7.28
CA LEU A 232 -23.50 -7.48 6.07
C LEU A 232 -24.29 -7.91 4.83
N GLY A 233 -24.83 -6.94 4.10
CA GLY A 233 -25.53 -7.09 2.83
C GLY A 233 -24.63 -6.88 1.62
N ARG A 234 -25.20 -7.08 0.42
CA ARG A 234 -24.46 -7.03 -0.85
C ARG A 234 -23.79 -5.66 -1.16
N LYS A 235 -24.32 -4.57 -0.60
CA LYS A 235 -23.80 -3.21 -0.80
C LYS A 235 -22.79 -2.78 0.25
N ASP A 236 -22.60 -3.59 1.28
CA ASP A 236 -21.68 -3.28 2.34
C ASP A 236 -20.22 -3.47 1.92
N THR A 237 -19.34 -2.87 2.68
CA THR A 237 -17.90 -2.96 2.50
C THR A 237 -17.27 -3.48 3.78
N VAL A 238 -16.44 -4.50 3.67
CA VAL A 238 -15.57 -4.97 4.77
C VAL A 238 -14.17 -4.42 4.61
N VAL A 239 -13.50 -4.17 5.73
CA VAL A 239 -12.11 -3.71 5.76
C VAL A 239 -11.24 -4.79 6.38
N ALA A 240 -10.15 -5.14 5.71
CA ALA A 240 -9.07 -5.95 6.27
C ALA A 240 -8.01 -5.03 6.87
N LEU A 241 -7.69 -5.19 8.15
CA LEU A 241 -6.64 -4.45 8.86
C LEU A 241 -5.61 -5.44 9.42
N GLY A 242 -4.49 -5.62 8.74
CA GLY A 242 -3.48 -6.60 9.17
C GLY A 242 -2.41 -6.88 8.12
N GLY A 243 -1.64 -7.94 8.33
CA GLY A 243 -0.67 -8.45 7.37
C GLY A 243 -1.31 -9.20 6.19
N GLY A 244 -0.49 -9.91 5.42
CA GLY A 244 -0.94 -10.68 4.25
C GLY A 244 -2.02 -11.72 4.57
N VAL A 245 -1.89 -12.44 5.68
CA VAL A 245 -2.89 -13.44 6.13
C VAL A 245 -4.27 -12.81 6.29
N THR A 246 -4.34 -11.67 6.98
CA THR A 246 -5.61 -10.97 7.21
C THR A 246 -6.20 -10.45 5.91
N GLY A 247 -5.36 -9.90 5.02
CA GLY A 247 -5.78 -9.44 3.70
C GLY A 247 -6.35 -10.57 2.84
N ASP A 248 -5.62 -11.68 2.75
CA ASP A 248 -6.02 -12.84 1.94
C ASP A 248 -7.31 -13.49 2.44
N LEU A 249 -7.41 -13.76 3.75
CA LEU A 249 -8.61 -14.37 4.35
C LEU A 249 -9.83 -13.46 4.22
N THR A 250 -9.69 -12.17 4.54
CA THR A 250 -10.82 -11.22 4.48
C THR A 250 -11.24 -10.98 3.04
N GLY A 251 -10.27 -10.83 2.11
CA GLY A 251 -10.54 -10.67 0.69
C GLY A 251 -11.24 -11.89 0.09
N PHE A 252 -10.82 -13.10 0.46
CA PHE A 252 -11.47 -14.34 -0.01
C PHE A 252 -12.86 -14.53 0.61
N ALA A 253 -13.03 -14.23 1.89
CA ALA A 253 -14.34 -14.21 2.53
C ALA A 253 -15.27 -13.20 1.83
N ALA A 254 -14.78 -11.99 1.51
CA ALA A 254 -15.54 -10.98 0.76
C ALA A 254 -15.89 -11.42 -0.66
N ALA A 255 -14.96 -12.10 -1.38
CA ALA A 255 -15.18 -12.62 -2.72
C ALA A 255 -16.33 -13.63 -2.78
N THR A 256 -16.50 -14.41 -1.72
CA THR A 256 -17.44 -15.52 -1.67
C THR A 256 -18.72 -15.20 -0.91
N TRP A 257 -18.73 -14.18 -0.03
CA TRP A 257 -19.91 -13.71 0.67
C TRP A 257 -20.90 -13.08 -0.31
N MET A 258 -22.15 -13.57 -0.35
CA MET A 258 -23.22 -13.10 -1.25
C MET A 258 -22.81 -13.01 -2.73
N ARG A 259 -21.89 -13.84 -3.19
CA ARG A 259 -21.25 -13.85 -4.53
C ARG A 259 -20.37 -12.62 -4.81
N GLY A 260 -19.82 -12.03 -3.78
CA GLY A 260 -18.90 -10.91 -3.83
C GLY A 260 -19.47 -9.64 -3.22
N ILE A 261 -18.79 -9.12 -2.19
CA ILE A 261 -19.00 -7.78 -1.63
C ILE A 261 -17.72 -6.96 -1.78
N SER A 262 -17.87 -5.64 -1.74
CA SER A 262 -16.71 -4.73 -1.79
C SER A 262 -15.84 -4.87 -0.54
N TRP A 263 -14.53 -4.68 -0.73
CA TRP A 263 -13.61 -4.65 0.40
C TRP A 263 -12.52 -3.58 0.25
N ILE A 264 -11.91 -3.24 1.38
CA ILE A 264 -10.77 -2.31 1.50
C ILE A 264 -9.64 -3.08 2.18
N ASN A 265 -8.42 -2.94 1.69
CA ASN A 265 -7.23 -3.54 2.29
C ASN A 265 -6.39 -2.48 2.98
N VAL A 266 -6.06 -2.70 4.25
CA VAL A 266 -5.20 -1.84 5.07
C VAL A 266 -4.05 -2.69 5.59
N PRO A 267 -2.99 -2.85 4.77
CA PRO A 267 -1.82 -3.65 5.13
C PRO A 267 -1.03 -2.98 6.25
N THR A 268 -0.60 -3.77 7.23
CA THR A 268 0.13 -3.28 8.41
C THR A 268 1.57 -3.80 8.52
N THR A 269 1.98 -4.76 7.67
CA THR A 269 3.38 -5.19 7.57
C THR A 269 4.02 -4.64 6.32
N LEU A 270 5.34 -4.36 6.34
CA LEU A 270 6.05 -3.85 5.18
C LEU A 270 5.91 -4.80 3.97
N LEU A 271 6.03 -6.11 4.19
CA LEU A 271 5.81 -7.13 3.16
C LEU A 271 4.43 -6.99 2.50
N SER A 272 3.38 -6.82 3.30
CA SER A 272 2.03 -6.65 2.78
C SER A 272 1.86 -5.29 2.07
N MET A 273 2.50 -4.23 2.56
CA MET A 273 2.46 -2.89 1.96
C MET A 273 3.07 -2.86 0.55
N VAL A 274 4.18 -3.58 0.34
CA VAL A 274 4.90 -3.54 -0.94
C VAL A 274 4.53 -4.66 -1.90
N ASP A 275 3.90 -5.73 -1.41
CA ASP A 275 3.59 -6.90 -2.25
C ASP A 275 2.16 -7.41 -2.06
N ALA A 276 1.80 -8.06 -0.95
CA ALA A 276 0.58 -8.86 -0.82
C ALA A 276 -0.72 -8.06 -0.95
N SER A 277 -0.73 -6.75 -0.64
CA SER A 277 -1.95 -5.93 -0.66
C SER A 277 -2.49 -5.60 -2.05
N THR A 278 -1.71 -5.79 -3.11
CA THR A 278 -2.06 -5.46 -4.49
C THR A 278 -2.03 -6.68 -5.40
N GLY A 279 -2.75 -6.60 -6.52
CA GLY A 279 -2.82 -7.68 -7.50
C GLY A 279 -3.98 -8.65 -7.32
N GLY A 280 -4.85 -8.42 -6.32
CA GLY A 280 -6.16 -9.07 -6.19
C GLY A 280 -6.15 -10.55 -5.82
N LYS A 281 -4.99 -11.15 -5.55
CA LYS A 281 -4.91 -12.54 -5.06
C LYS A 281 -5.43 -12.59 -3.63
N THR A 282 -6.42 -13.44 -3.37
CA THR A 282 -6.98 -13.71 -2.04
C THR A 282 -7.17 -15.20 -1.88
N GLY A 283 -7.06 -15.74 -0.67
CA GLY A 283 -7.18 -17.18 -0.50
C GLY A 283 -6.85 -17.68 0.90
N CYS A 284 -6.82 -19.00 1.01
CA CYS A 284 -6.40 -19.72 2.20
C CYS A 284 -5.58 -20.94 1.82
N ASP A 285 -4.88 -21.48 2.81
CA ASP A 285 -4.04 -22.66 2.68
C ASP A 285 -4.88 -23.93 2.88
N LEU A 286 -4.50 -24.99 2.19
CA LEU A 286 -5.04 -26.33 2.37
C LEU A 286 -3.94 -27.26 2.92
N PRO A 287 -4.30 -28.43 3.48
CA PRO A 287 -3.30 -29.42 3.89
C PRO A 287 -2.30 -29.79 2.79
N ASP A 288 -2.74 -29.74 1.54
CA ASP A 288 -1.92 -30.10 0.37
C ASP A 288 -0.97 -28.97 -0.09
N GLY A 289 -1.15 -27.73 0.38
CA GLY A 289 -0.26 -26.61 0.05
C GLY A 289 -0.85 -25.23 0.31
N LYS A 290 0.04 -24.23 0.27
CA LYS A 290 -0.31 -22.82 0.46
C LYS A 290 -1.10 -22.26 -0.72
N ASN A 291 -2.06 -21.37 -0.43
CA ASN A 291 -2.81 -20.57 -1.40
C ASN A 291 -3.55 -21.37 -2.49
N LEU A 292 -3.90 -22.63 -2.23
CA LEU A 292 -4.58 -23.49 -3.22
C LEU A 292 -6.06 -23.17 -3.40
N ALA A 293 -6.71 -22.61 -2.39
CA ALA A 293 -8.10 -22.18 -2.45
C ALA A 293 -8.18 -20.66 -2.39
N GLY A 294 -8.70 -20.02 -3.44
CA GLY A 294 -8.73 -18.56 -3.49
C GLY A 294 -9.49 -17.99 -4.69
N ALA A 295 -9.48 -16.69 -4.79
CA ALA A 295 -10.10 -15.93 -5.87
C ALA A 295 -9.27 -14.69 -6.22
N PHE A 296 -9.35 -14.24 -7.47
CA PHE A 296 -8.95 -12.89 -7.82
C PHE A 296 -10.09 -11.94 -7.44
N HIS A 297 -9.91 -11.21 -6.35
CA HIS A 297 -10.87 -10.23 -5.85
C HIS A 297 -10.16 -8.93 -5.47
N PHE A 298 -10.16 -7.97 -6.37
CA PHE A 298 -9.46 -6.70 -6.18
C PHE A 298 -10.16 -5.84 -5.11
N PRO A 299 -9.41 -5.30 -4.12
CA PRO A 299 -9.97 -4.33 -3.20
C PRO A 299 -10.34 -3.05 -3.95
N LYS A 300 -11.45 -2.41 -3.62
CA LYS A 300 -11.77 -1.12 -4.21
C LYS A 300 -10.82 0.00 -3.78
N LEU A 301 -10.15 -0.18 -2.61
CA LEU A 301 -9.18 0.75 -2.04
C LEU A 301 -8.13 -0.03 -1.24
N VAL A 302 -6.87 0.31 -1.45
CA VAL A 302 -5.74 -0.11 -0.61
C VAL A 302 -5.23 1.12 0.12
N VAL A 303 -5.13 1.05 1.46
CA VAL A 303 -4.67 2.15 2.31
C VAL A 303 -3.39 1.74 3.00
N ILE A 304 -2.28 2.24 2.53
CA ILE A 304 -0.97 1.98 3.09
C ILE A 304 -0.58 3.15 3.99
N ASP A 305 -0.67 2.93 5.30
CA ASP A 305 -0.29 3.91 6.31
C ASP A 305 1.04 3.51 6.94
N THR A 306 2.05 4.35 6.73
CA THR A 306 3.41 4.05 7.19
C THR A 306 3.59 4.14 8.71
N ASP A 307 2.63 4.69 9.44
CA ASP A 307 2.67 4.68 10.91
C ASP A 307 2.62 3.25 11.48
N PHE A 308 1.98 2.30 10.78
CA PHE A 308 1.97 0.90 11.21
C PHE A 308 3.37 0.27 11.31
N LEU A 309 4.35 0.80 10.60
CA LEU A 309 5.74 0.31 10.65
C LEU A 309 6.38 0.53 12.03
N GLU A 310 5.90 1.50 12.83
CA GLU A 310 6.43 1.82 14.16
C GLU A 310 6.37 0.63 15.13
N THR A 311 5.44 -0.29 14.92
CA THR A 311 5.23 -1.45 15.80
C THR A 311 5.78 -2.75 15.25
N LEU A 312 6.45 -2.71 14.08
CA LEU A 312 7.04 -3.90 13.49
C LEU A 312 8.42 -4.21 14.10
N SER A 313 8.67 -5.49 14.30
CA SER A 313 10.00 -5.95 14.66
C SER A 313 11.00 -5.73 13.51
N PRO A 314 12.30 -5.57 13.80
CA PRO A 314 13.34 -5.49 12.77
C PRO A 314 13.30 -6.64 11.76
N LYS A 315 12.91 -7.84 12.19
CA LYS A 315 12.75 -9.00 11.32
C LYS A 315 11.64 -8.80 10.29
N LEU A 316 10.46 -8.33 10.70
CA LEU A 316 9.35 -8.06 9.79
C LEU A 316 9.65 -6.90 8.81
N ILE A 317 10.46 -5.94 9.22
CA ILE A 317 10.97 -4.90 8.32
C ILE A 317 11.93 -5.51 7.29
N SER A 318 12.87 -6.37 7.70
CA SER A 318 13.80 -7.06 6.80
C SER A 318 13.05 -7.96 5.81
N ASP A 319 12.03 -8.69 6.26
CA ASP A 319 11.19 -9.53 5.39
C ASP A 319 10.53 -8.71 4.27
N GLY A 320 9.96 -7.54 4.59
CA GLY A 320 9.41 -6.65 3.56
C GLY A 320 10.46 -6.06 2.63
N ARG A 321 11.67 -5.79 3.13
CA ARG A 321 12.80 -5.34 2.31
C ARG A 321 13.26 -6.35 1.28
N ALA A 322 13.14 -7.64 1.57
CA ALA A 322 13.44 -8.68 0.59
C ALA A 322 12.61 -8.50 -0.68
N GLU A 323 11.32 -8.26 -0.54
CA GLU A 323 10.42 -8.01 -1.66
C GLU A 323 10.73 -6.68 -2.37
N MET A 324 11.12 -5.64 -1.62
CA MET A 324 11.54 -4.38 -2.23
C MET A 324 12.77 -4.56 -3.12
N ILE A 325 13.76 -5.33 -2.66
CA ILE A 325 14.98 -5.64 -3.45
C ILE A 325 14.65 -6.52 -4.66
N LYS A 326 13.76 -7.50 -4.51
CA LYS A 326 13.22 -8.28 -5.63
C LYS A 326 12.61 -7.36 -6.70
N HIS A 327 11.82 -6.37 -6.30
CA HIS A 327 11.24 -5.41 -7.24
C HIS A 327 12.30 -4.52 -7.90
N GLU A 328 13.44 -4.23 -7.25
CA GLU A 328 14.57 -3.55 -7.92
C GLU A 328 15.18 -4.42 -9.02
N ALA A 329 15.29 -5.74 -8.82
CA ALA A 329 15.76 -6.63 -9.87
C ALA A 329 14.81 -6.64 -11.09
N ILE A 330 13.52 -6.44 -10.87
CA ILE A 330 12.51 -6.41 -11.94
C ILE A 330 12.45 -5.03 -12.61
N GLY A 331 12.41 -3.95 -11.85
CA GLY A 331 12.17 -2.59 -12.34
C GLY A 331 13.42 -1.74 -12.60
N GLY A 332 14.60 -2.25 -12.26
CA GLY A 332 15.88 -1.54 -12.36
C GLY A 332 16.40 -0.99 -11.03
N LYS A 333 17.71 -0.80 -10.93
CA LYS A 333 18.41 -0.31 -9.73
C LYS A 333 17.85 1.05 -9.29
N GLY A 334 17.32 1.08 -8.06
CA GLY A 334 16.67 2.29 -7.51
C GLY A 334 15.20 2.43 -7.89
N ALA A 335 14.58 1.46 -8.53
CA ALA A 335 13.14 1.34 -8.65
C ALA A 335 12.57 1.05 -7.25
N GLY A 336 12.24 2.10 -6.50
CA GLY A 336 11.67 1.99 -5.15
C GLY A 336 12.62 2.16 -3.98
N VAL A 337 13.95 2.26 -4.19
CA VAL A 337 14.89 2.48 -3.07
C VAL A 337 15.94 3.51 -3.45
N ARG A 338 15.61 4.78 -3.33
CA ARG A 338 16.61 5.89 -3.28
C ARG A 338 16.88 6.33 -1.85
N GLY A 339 17.09 5.38 -0.93
CA GLY A 339 17.50 5.64 0.43
C GLY A 339 18.99 5.31 0.59
N ARG A 340 19.77 6.24 1.16
CA ARG A 340 21.15 6.00 1.54
C ARG A 340 21.23 4.75 2.40
N ASN A 341 22.24 3.88 2.19
CA ASN A 341 22.66 2.83 3.11
C ASN A 341 22.91 3.45 4.49
N ARG A 342 21.88 3.60 5.30
CA ARG A 342 22.04 3.85 6.72
C ARG A 342 21.95 2.47 7.36
N PRO A 343 23.02 1.98 8.01
CA PRO A 343 22.91 0.80 8.82
C PRO A 343 21.83 1.03 9.87
N LEU A 344 20.93 0.07 10.04
CA LEU A 344 19.99 0.07 11.16
C LEU A 344 20.83 0.26 12.43
N ARG A 345 20.52 1.30 13.21
CA ARG A 345 21.00 1.34 14.59
C ARG A 345 20.30 0.21 15.33
N VAL A 346 20.97 -0.93 15.37
CA VAL A 346 20.59 -2.06 16.21
C VAL A 346 20.88 -1.66 17.66
N GLY A 347 19.85 -1.24 18.33
CA GLY A 347 19.87 -0.89 19.75
C GLY A 347 18.58 -1.33 20.42
N ALA A 348 18.20 -2.61 20.26
CA ALA A 348 17.27 -3.27 21.16
C ALA A 348 17.45 -4.79 21.01
N THR A 349 17.81 -5.44 22.08
CA THR A 349 17.84 -6.88 22.26
C THR A 349 16.52 -7.53 21.87
N LEU A 350 16.61 -8.68 21.19
CA LEU A 350 15.50 -9.57 20.86
C LEU A 350 14.66 -9.88 22.11
N GLY A 351 13.55 -9.20 22.27
CA GLY A 351 12.47 -9.47 23.20
C GLY A 351 11.16 -9.47 22.42
N GLU A 352 10.23 -10.34 22.83
CA GLU A 352 8.85 -10.44 22.34
C GLU A 352 8.23 -9.06 22.12
N ALA A 353 7.25 -8.93 21.20
CA ALA A 353 6.57 -7.70 20.81
C ALA A 353 6.39 -6.70 21.97
N THR A 354 7.40 -5.86 22.15
CA THR A 354 7.46 -4.85 23.21
C THR A 354 6.73 -3.60 22.75
N GLU A 355 6.30 -2.78 23.71
CA GLU A 355 5.76 -1.43 23.55
C GLU A 355 6.41 -0.68 22.35
N PRO A 356 5.63 0.13 21.59
CA PRO A 356 6.11 0.77 20.36
C PRO A 356 7.42 1.53 20.61
N SER A 357 8.43 1.25 19.80
CA SER A 357 9.77 1.87 19.90
C SER A 357 9.74 3.39 19.63
N GLY A 358 8.61 3.93 19.16
CA GLY A 358 8.47 5.34 18.78
C GLY A 358 9.32 5.76 17.57
N ALA A 359 10.05 4.81 16.95
CA ALA A 359 10.84 5.08 15.77
C ALA A 359 9.92 5.34 14.58
N CYS A 360 10.02 6.50 13.94
CA CYS A 360 9.23 6.78 12.74
C CYS A 360 9.75 5.96 11.54
N ALA A 361 8.90 5.78 10.52
CA ALA A 361 9.25 5.03 9.31
C ALA A 361 10.55 5.51 8.64
N GLU A 362 10.86 6.80 8.73
CA GLU A 362 12.10 7.40 8.22
C GLU A 362 13.33 6.95 9.00
N GLU A 363 13.21 6.74 10.32
CA GLU A 363 14.29 6.19 11.15
C GLU A 363 14.51 4.70 10.85
N LEU A 364 13.46 4.00 10.46
CA LEU A 364 13.52 2.63 9.95
C LEU A 364 14.08 2.58 8.52
N GLY A 365 14.35 3.73 7.86
CA GLY A 365 14.91 3.82 6.52
C GLY A 365 13.96 3.34 5.43
N VAL A 366 12.63 3.49 5.63
CA VAL A 366 11.59 3.17 4.64
C VAL A 366 10.59 4.31 4.59
N SER A 367 10.64 5.12 3.54
CA SER A 367 9.74 6.27 3.37
C SER A 367 8.47 5.90 2.59
N THR A 368 7.42 6.71 2.76
CA THR A 368 6.18 6.65 1.96
C THR A 368 6.47 6.64 0.44
N LYS A 369 7.45 7.44 0.00
CA LYS A 369 7.83 7.52 -1.42
C LYS A 369 8.49 6.24 -1.91
N GLU A 370 9.34 5.62 -1.09
CA GLU A 370 10.00 4.36 -1.44
C GLU A 370 8.98 3.23 -1.56
N ILE A 371 8.04 3.13 -0.63
CA ILE A 371 6.95 2.15 -0.70
C ILE A 371 6.12 2.37 -1.97
N ALA A 372 5.69 3.60 -2.25
CA ALA A 372 4.90 3.91 -3.44
C ALA A 372 5.65 3.60 -4.74
N ALA A 373 6.91 3.99 -4.84
CA ALA A 373 7.75 3.74 -6.01
C ALA A 373 8.03 2.24 -6.21
N ASN A 374 8.30 1.52 -5.13
CA ASN A 374 8.52 0.08 -5.17
C ASN A 374 7.25 -0.67 -5.62
N LEU A 375 6.10 -0.32 -5.05
CA LEU A 375 4.83 -0.92 -5.38
C LEU A 375 4.42 -0.68 -6.84
N MET A 376 4.81 0.46 -7.43
CA MET A 376 4.56 0.76 -8.85
C MET A 376 5.21 -0.24 -9.81
N VAL A 377 6.30 -0.90 -9.43
CA VAL A 377 6.91 -1.99 -10.23
C VAL A 377 5.93 -3.16 -10.33
N LYS A 378 5.40 -3.62 -9.19
CA LYS A 378 4.40 -4.69 -9.17
C LYS A 378 3.12 -4.29 -9.88
N VAL A 379 2.61 -3.10 -9.60
CA VAL A 379 1.39 -2.57 -10.24
C VAL A 379 1.53 -2.51 -11.76
N GLY A 380 2.69 -2.14 -12.28
CA GLY A 380 2.97 -2.17 -13.73
C GLY A 380 2.73 -3.56 -14.33
N ILE A 381 3.31 -4.58 -13.72
CA ILE A 381 3.16 -5.99 -14.18
C ILE A 381 1.72 -6.49 -14.02
N VAL A 382 1.08 -6.17 -12.89
CA VAL A 382 -0.30 -6.59 -12.63
C VAL A 382 -1.29 -5.95 -13.60
N ARG A 383 -1.05 -4.70 -14.02
CA ARG A 383 -1.88 -4.04 -15.05
C ARG A 383 -1.80 -4.73 -16.41
N GLU A 384 -0.61 -5.26 -16.77
CA GLU A 384 -0.41 -6.00 -18.01
C GLU A 384 -1.08 -7.39 -17.97
N ASP A 385 -1.17 -8.02 -16.78
CA ASP A 385 -1.67 -9.38 -16.60
C ASP A 385 -2.48 -9.52 -15.30
N PRO A 386 -3.67 -8.90 -15.20
CA PRO A 386 -4.44 -8.84 -13.95
C PRO A 386 -4.82 -10.19 -13.38
N LEU A 387 -5.13 -11.16 -14.23
CA LEU A 387 -5.61 -12.49 -13.85
C LEU A 387 -4.56 -13.60 -14.04
N GLU A 388 -3.29 -13.24 -14.27
CA GLU A 388 -2.18 -14.19 -14.44
C GLU A 388 -2.39 -15.20 -15.60
N THR A 389 -2.99 -14.74 -16.69
CA THR A 389 -3.30 -15.55 -17.87
C THR A 389 -2.33 -15.34 -19.04
N LEU A 390 -1.57 -14.26 -19.01
CA LEU A 390 -0.63 -13.87 -20.08
C LEU A 390 0.83 -14.25 -19.77
N GLY A 391 1.08 -14.81 -18.58
CA GLY A 391 2.42 -15.23 -18.15
C GLY A 391 3.36 -14.08 -17.73
N ARG A 392 2.88 -12.82 -17.71
CA ARG A 392 3.71 -11.66 -17.30
C ARG A 392 3.99 -11.65 -15.81
N ARG A 393 3.06 -12.11 -15.00
CA ARG A 393 3.19 -12.14 -13.53
C ARG A 393 4.24 -13.14 -13.04
N ILE A 394 4.75 -14.04 -13.91
CA ILE A 394 5.85 -14.94 -13.57
C ILE A 394 7.08 -14.14 -13.05
N LEU A 395 7.33 -12.94 -13.57
CA LEU A 395 8.45 -12.11 -13.16
C LEU A 395 8.42 -11.77 -11.65
N LEU A 396 7.22 -11.69 -11.07
CA LEU A 396 7.03 -11.46 -9.63
C LEU A 396 7.47 -12.66 -8.77
N ASN A 397 7.64 -13.84 -9.39
CA ASN A 397 8.15 -15.04 -8.73
C ASN A 397 9.69 -15.13 -8.74
N CYS A 398 10.42 -14.06 -9.05
CA CYS A 398 11.86 -14.00 -8.94
C CYS A 398 12.32 -14.44 -7.54
N GLY A 399 13.20 -15.44 -7.45
CA GLY A 399 13.65 -16.05 -6.21
C GLY A 399 12.68 -17.04 -5.57
N HIS A 400 11.40 -17.04 -5.94
CA HIS A 400 10.36 -17.79 -5.23
C HIS A 400 10.38 -19.29 -5.48
N THR A 401 10.91 -19.75 -6.61
CA THR A 401 10.99 -21.20 -6.86
C THR A 401 11.89 -21.89 -5.84
N VAL A 402 13.04 -21.30 -5.56
CA VAL A 402 13.97 -21.77 -4.53
C VAL A 402 13.45 -21.43 -3.12
N ALA A 403 12.90 -20.23 -2.92
CA ALA A 403 12.40 -19.79 -1.62
C ALA A 403 11.32 -20.73 -1.06
N HIS A 404 10.30 -21.07 -1.83
CA HIS A 404 9.24 -22.00 -1.40
C HIS A 404 9.79 -23.40 -1.04
N ALA A 405 10.82 -23.85 -1.74
CA ALA A 405 11.49 -25.11 -1.41
C ALA A 405 12.24 -25.01 -0.08
N ILE A 406 12.90 -23.87 0.21
CA ILE A 406 13.57 -23.60 1.50
C ILE A 406 12.54 -23.56 2.64
N GLU A 407 11.43 -22.83 2.46
CA GLU A 407 10.35 -22.75 3.46
C GLU A 407 9.87 -24.16 3.84
N LYS A 408 9.59 -25.01 2.84
CA LYS A 408 9.15 -26.41 3.06
C LYS A 408 10.24 -27.26 3.72
N ALA A 409 11.47 -27.20 3.23
CA ALA A 409 12.59 -27.98 3.77
C ALA A 409 12.91 -27.64 5.23
N THR A 410 12.72 -26.38 5.61
CA THR A 410 12.99 -25.90 6.98
C THR A 410 11.77 -25.99 7.90
N GLY A 411 10.64 -26.48 7.41
CA GLY A 411 9.40 -26.50 8.18
C GLY A 411 8.96 -25.09 8.59
N TYR A 412 9.13 -24.11 7.68
CA TYR A 412 8.78 -22.68 7.86
C TYR A 412 9.52 -21.97 9.00
N ARG A 413 10.69 -22.48 9.42
CA ARG A 413 11.55 -21.82 10.42
C ARG A 413 12.31 -20.63 9.83
N VAL A 414 12.64 -20.69 8.54
CA VAL A 414 13.16 -19.56 7.78
C VAL A 414 11.97 -18.70 7.36
N SER A 415 12.02 -17.39 7.60
CA SER A 415 10.93 -16.48 7.22
C SER A 415 10.84 -16.34 5.69
N HIS A 416 9.69 -15.84 5.23
CA HIS A 416 9.46 -15.65 3.79
C HIS A 416 10.51 -14.74 3.15
N GLY A 417 10.78 -13.56 3.76
CA GLY A 417 11.78 -12.64 3.22
C GLY A 417 13.20 -13.19 3.24
N GLU A 418 13.58 -13.95 4.30
CA GLU A 418 14.85 -14.66 4.34
C GLU A 418 14.96 -15.70 3.20
N ALA A 419 13.90 -16.48 2.99
CA ALA A 419 13.85 -17.47 1.92
C ALA A 419 13.91 -16.82 0.54
N VAL A 420 13.20 -15.72 0.32
CA VAL A 420 13.22 -14.94 -0.94
C VAL A 420 14.60 -14.37 -1.21
N ALA A 421 15.28 -13.82 -0.20
CA ALA A 421 16.63 -13.28 -0.37
C ALA A 421 17.63 -14.37 -0.80
N ILE A 422 17.62 -15.52 -0.11
CA ILE A 422 18.44 -16.68 -0.48
C ILE A 422 18.07 -17.17 -1.88
N GLY A 423 16.77 -17.34 -2.14
CA GLY A 423 16.26 -17.82 -3.42
C GLY A 423 16.65 -16.93 -4.59
N CYS A 424 16.59 -15.61 -4.43
CA CYS A 424 17.05 -14.66 -5.44
C CYS A 424 18.55 -14.82 -5.77
N VAL A 425 19.39 -15.02 -4.76
CA VAL A 425 20.84 -15.23 -4.97
C VAL A 425 21.12 -16.57 -5.63
N GLU A 426 20.44 -17.64 -5.23
CA GLU A 426 20.61 -18.97 -5.86
C GLU A 426 20.11 -18.96 -7.31
N GLU A 427 18.96 -18.32 -7.60
CA GLU A 427 18.44 -18.17 -8.95
C GLU A 427 19.36 -17.27 -9.82
N ALA A 428 20.05 -16.27 -9.24
CA ALA A 428 21.08 -15.50 -9.92
C ALA A 428 22.29 -16.38 -10.31
N LYS A 429 22.72 -17.30 -9.42
CA LYS A 429 23.78 -18.28 -9.75
C LYS A 429 23.34 -19.23 -10.89
N ILE A 430 22.07 -19.64 -10.91
CA ILE A 430 21.51 -20.42 -12.03
C ILE A 430 21.55 -19.61 -13.32
N ALA A 431 21.21 -18.32 -13.28
CA ALA A 431 21.29 -17.44 -14.47
C ALA A 431 22.72 -17.34 -15.02
N VAL A 432 23.75 -17.24 -14.15
CA VAL A 432 25.16 -17.24 -14.57
C VAL A 432 25.56 -18.58 -15.21
N ARG A 433 25.24 -19.73 -14.58
CA ARG A 433 25.54 -21.07 -15.13
C ARG A 433 24.93 -21.27 -16.51
N ARG A 434 23.80 -20.61 -16.80
CA ARG A 434 23.12 -20.65 -18.09
C ARG A 434 23.58 -19.58 -19.08
N GLY A 435 24.59 -18.79 -18.75
CA GLY A 435 25.12 -17.72 -19.61
C GLY A 435 24.15 -16.54 -19.80
N LEU A 436 23.17 -16.37 -18.91
CA LEU A 436 22.16 -15.31 -18.96
C LEU A 436 22.55 -14.06 -18.17
N ALA A 437 23.53 -14.18 -17.28
CA ALA A 437 23.99 -13.10 -16.41
C ALA A 437 25.52 -13.08 -16.31
N PRO A 438 26.15 -11.91 -16.03
CA PRO A 438 27.59 -11.84 -15.80
C PRO A 438 27.98 -12.54 -14.50
N ALA A 439 29.21 -13.08 -14.44
CA ALA A 439 29.70 -13.86 -13.29
C ALA A 439 29.68 -13.09 -11.97
N SER A 440 29.81 -11.76 -11.99
CA SER A 440 29.76 -10.90 -10.80
C SER A 440 28.35 -10.65 -10.25
N TRP A 441 27.30 -11.02 -11.01
CA TRP A 441 25.93 -10.67 -10.65
C TRP A 441 25.44 -11.26 -9.33
N PRO A 442 25.65 -12.55 -8.99
CA PRO A 442 25.20 -13.10 -7.73
C PRO A 442 25.81 -12.42 -6.50
N GLU A 443 27.08 -12.00 -6.58
CA GLU A 443 27.77 -11.29 -5.50
C GLU A 443 27.20 -9.86 -5.32
N GLU A 444 26.97 -9.13 -6.43
CA GLU A 444 26.35 -7.80 -6.38
C GLU A 444 24.94 -7.88 -5.78
N PHE A 445 24.16 -8.88 -6.17
CA PHE A 445 22.80 -9.08 -5.70
C PHE A 445 22.78 -9.50 -4.22
N ALA A 446 23.66 -10.43 -3.80
CA ALA A 446 23.82 -10.84 -2.42
C ALA A 446 24.21 -9.66 -1.51
N ALA A 447 25.14 -8.80 -1.95
CA ALA A 447 25.53 -7.62 -1.20
C ALA A 447 24.34 -6.68 -0.91
N ARG A 448 23.38 -6.60 -1.83
CA ARG A 448 22.18 -5.78 -1.66
C ARG A 448 21.25 -6.33 -0.57
N PHE A 449 21.07 -7.66 -0.50
CA PHE A 449 20.32 -8.34 0.56
C PHE A 449 21.04 -8.28 1.91
N ALA A 450 22.36 -8.53 1.91
CA ALA A 450 23.16 -8.43 3.12
C ALA A 450 23.11 -7.03 3.76
N ALA A 451 23.09 -5.96 2.96
CA ALA A 451 22.91 -4.59 3.42
C ALA A 451 21.54 -4.34 4.07
N ALA A 452 20.55 -5.21 3.83
CA ALA A 452 19.23 -5.20 4.46
C ALA A 452 19.13 -6.19 5.65
N ASN A 453 20.27 -6.73 6.12
CA ASN A 453 20.37 -7.75 7.17
C ASN A 453 19.61 -9.06 6.83
N LEU A 454 19.64 -9.46 5.56
CA LEU A 454 19.03 -10.69 5.08
C LEU A 454 20.11 -11.74 4.77
N PRO A 455 19.87 -13.04 5.02
CA PRO A 455 20.78 -14.11 4.64
C PRO A 455 20.88 -14.25 3.13
N THR A 456 22.05 -14.66 2.65
CA THR A 456 22.36 -14.77 1.20
C THR A 456 22.88 -16.15 0.81
N SER A 457 22.87 -17.10 1.74
CA SER A 457 23.31 -18.49 1.53
C SER A 457 22.29 -19.46 2.09
N LEU A 458 22.25 -20.65 1.51
CA LEU A 458 21.39 -21.74 1.99
C LEU A 458 21.62 -22.00 3.49
N PRO A 459 20.56 -22.28 4.26
CA PRO A 459 20.69 -22.65 5.67
C PRO A 459 21.60 -23.85 5.87
N GLY A 460 22.33 -23.87 6.96
CA GLY A 460 23.35 -24.91 7.22
C GLY A 460 22.84 -26.32 6.99
N GLY A 461 23.55 -27.05 6.13
CA GLY A 461 23.26 -28.43 5.76
C GLY A 461 22.34 -28.63 4.55
N LEU A 462 21.72 -27.59 3.99
CA LEU A 462 20.93 -27.71 2.78
C LEU A 462 21.77 -27.44 1.52
N SER A 463 21.57 -28.27 0.50
CA SER A 463 22.11 -28.06 -0.85
C SER A 463 20.97 -27.77 -1.83
N LEU A 464 21.30 -27.17 -2.98
CA LEU A 464 20.31 -26.90 -4.01
C LEU A 464 19.70 -28.21 -4.57
N ASP A 465 20.50 -29.27 -4.66
CA ASP A 465 20.04 -30.58 -5.14
C ASP A 465 18.98 -31.22 -4.24
N GLU A 466 19.09 -31.04 -2.92
CA GLU A 466 18.10 -31.52 -1.96
C GLU A 466 16.77 -30.74 -2.05
N LEU A 467 16.79 -29.51 -2.58
CA LEU A 467 15.60 -28.70 -2.78
C LEU A 467 14.86 -29.04 -4.11
N VAL A 468 15.53 -29.66 -5.09
CA VAL A 468 14.95 -30.01 -6.39
C VAL A 468 13.65 -30.81 -6.29
N PRO A 469 13.52 -31.86 -5.44
CA PRO A 469 12.26 -32.60 -5.30
C PRO A 469 11.08 -31.71 -4.81
N LEU A 470 11.37 -30.73 -3.94
CA LEU A 470 10.38 -29.80 -3.39
C LEU A 470 9.93 -28.77 -4.44
N MET A 471 10.86 -28.31 -5.29
CA MET A 471 10.54 -27.43 -6.42
C MET A 471 9.65 -28.12 -7.46
N ARG A 472 9.85 -29.41 -7.73
CA ARG A 472 9.02 -30.24 -8.63
C ARG A 472 7.60 -30.44 -8.08
N GLY A 473 7.45 -30.61 -6.78
CA GLY A 473 6.15 -30.88 -6.11
C GLY A 473 5.13 -29.78 -6.29
N ASP A 474 5.56 -28.56 -6.46
CA ASP A 474 4.70 -27.37 -6.56
C ASP A 474 3.98 -27.27 -7.94
N LYS A 475 4.45 -27.99 -8.99
CA LYS A 475 3.98 -27.81 -10.39
C LYS A 475 3.82 -29.13 -11.18
N LYS A 476 3.24 -30.18 -10.58
CA LYS A 476 3.05 -31.52 -11.17
C LYS A 476 2.33 -31.58 -12.54
N ARG A 477 1.82 -30.46 -13.08
CA ARG A 477 1.00 -30.47 -14.30
C ARG A 477 1.78 -30.37 -15.62
N ASP A 478 3.09 -30.04 -15.60
CA ASP A 478 3.89 -29.77 -16.80
C ASP A 478 5.03 -30.77 -17.08
N GLY A 479 4.89 -32.03 -16.67
CA GLY A 479 5.84 -33.09 -17.07
C GLY A 479 7.26 -32.97 -16.48
N GLY A 480 7.43 -32.30 -15.33
CA GLY A 480 8.70 -32.17 -14.61
C GLY A 480 9.49 -30.88 -14.89
N ALA A 481 9.04 -30.07 -15.84
CA ALA A 481 9.64 -28.77 -16.11
C ALA A 481 9.04 -27.68 -15.23
N VAL A 482 9.90 -26.82 -14.68
CA VAL A 482 9.54 -25.67 -13.82
C VAL A 482 9.95 -24.38 -14.51
N THR A 483 9.07 -23.38 -14.51
CA THR A 483 9.42 -22.06 -15.01
C THR A 483 9.96 -21.21 -13.86
N PHE A 484 11.24 -20.86 -13.97
CA PHE A 484 11.93 -19.93 -13.08
C PHE A 484 11.82 -18.49 -13.59
N ALA A 485 11.80 -17.53 -12.70
CA ALA A 485 11.95 -16.11 -12.99
C ALA A 485 13.38 -15.68 -12.64
N LEU A 486 14.34 -16.00 -13.49
CA LEU A 486 15.76 -15.82 -13.23
C LEU A 486 16.16 -14.35 -13.24
N PRO A 487 16.75 -13.79 -12.17
CA PRO A 487 17.34 -12.46 -12.17
C PRO A 487 18.66 -12.47 -12.93
N CYS A 488 18.71 -11.70 -14.02
CA CYS A 488 19.88 -11.61 -14.91
C CYS A 488 20.66 -10.30 -14.74
N GLY A 489 20.10 -9.34 -14.00
CA GLY A 489 20.64 -8.02 -13.73
C GLY A 489 19.57 -7.10 -13.14
N TRP A 490 19.96 -5.86 -12.83
CA TRP A 490 18.98 -4.85 -12.41
C TRP A 490 18.08 -4.46 -13.58
N GLY A 491 16.76 -4.68 -13.43
CA GLY A 491 15.78 -4.45 -14.50
C GLY A 491 15.70 -5.58 -15.54
N ASP A 492 16.35 -6.69 -15.28
CA ASP A 492 16.36 -7.84 -16.20
C ASP A 492 16.06 -9.14 -15.45
N VAL A 493 14.79 -9.52 -15.44
CA VAL A 493 14.31 -10.81 -14.94
C VAL A 493 13.66 -11.56 -16.10
N ARG A 494 14.05 -12.82 -16.31
CA ARG A 494 13.62 -13.63 -17.43
C ARG A 494 12.92 -14.92 -17.00
N GLY A 495 11.76 -15.19 -17.59
CA GLY A 495 11.07 -16.48 -17.44
C GLY A 495 11.81 -17.57 -18.23
N VAL A 496 12.34 -18.58 -17.54
CA VAL A 496 13.11 -19.68 -18.14
C VAL A 496 12.54 -21.00 -17.71
N LYS A 497 12.15 -21.83 -18.68
CA LYS A 497 11.65 -23.19 -18.42
C LYS A 497 12.83 -24.16 -18.28
N ILE A 498 12.92 -24.84 -17.13
CA ILE A 498 13.99 -25.79 -16.80
C ILE A 498 13.38 -27.15 -16.50
N ASP A 499 13.83 -28.21 -17.21
CA ASP A 499 13.44 -29.59 -16.93
C ASP A 499 14.33 -30.16 -15.83
N LEU A 500 13.89 -30.05 -14.58
CA LEU A 500 14.63 -30.51 -13.40
C LEU A 500 14.84 -32.04 -13.37
N SER A 501 14.22 -32.79 -14.28
CA SER A 501 14.46 -34.26 -14.40
C SER A 501 15.67 -34.60 -15.27
N LYS A 502 16.12 -33.66 -16.10
CA LYS A 502 17.18 -33.87 -17.12
C LYS A 502 18.36 -32.94 -16.95
N GLU A 503 18.15 -31.80 -16.26
CA GLU A 503 19.15 -30.74 -16.18
C GLU A 503 19.52 -30.47 -14.71
N SER A 504 20.80 -30.31 -14.41
CA SER A 504 21.28 -29.78 -13.13
C SER A 504 21.02 -28.27 -13.04
N LEU A 505 20.73 -27.79 -11.85
CA LEU A 505 20.55 -26.36 -11.55
C LEU A 505 21.86 -25.60 -11.44
#